data_57cf41528576e464c6a7be043b14f581
#
_entry.id   57cf41528576e464c6a7be043b14f581
#
_cell.length_a   1.000
_cell.length_b   1.000
_cell.length_c   1.000
_cell.angle_alpha   90.00
_cell.angle_beta   90.00
_cell.angle_gamma   90.00
#
_symmetry.space_group_name_H-M   'P 1'
#
loop_
_entity.id
_entity.type
_entity.pdbx_description
1 polymer ?
#
loop_
_entity_poly.entity_id
_entity_poly.type
_entity_poly.pdbx_seq_one_letter_code
_entity_poly.pdbx_strand_id
1 'polypeptide(L)'
;MRKKLDMTAGIFPMPVLLIATYNEDGTVNVMNAAWGTMQERDTVVLNLSEGHKTVENLKARGAFTVSIADAAHMVEADYFGLVSGHQVPDKLGKAGLTASKAETVDAPVINELPLCMECEFVEYQDGPYGCGVIGKVVNVTADERVLTDGKVDMTKVDAIAFDPYTYGYYKVTERVGNAFQDGAKLK
;
A
#
# COMPACT_ATOMS: atom_id res chain seq x y z
N MET A 1 30.38 -13.50 -13.91
CA MET A 1 29.86 -14.87 -14.14
C MET A 1 28.52 -15.02 -13.46
N ARG A 2 27.46 -15.48 -14.18
CA ARG A 2 26.12 -15.74 -13.60
C ARG A 2 26.07 -17.13 -12.98
N LYS A 3 25.40 -17.28 -11.85
CA LYS A 3 25.12 -18.58 -11.21
C LYS A 3 23.63 -18.87 -11.29
N LYS A 4 23.27 -20.14 -11.50
CA LYS A 4 21.91 -20.62 -11.32
C LYS A 4 21.60 -20.60 -9.82
N LEU A 5 20.46 -19.99 -9.45
CA LEU A 5 19.93 -19.99 -8.08
C LEU A 5 18.79 -21.00 -7.98
N ASP A 6 18.49 -21.43 -6.75
CA ASP A 6 17.24 -22.14 -6.46
C ASP A 6 16.06 -21.21 -6.76
N MET A 7 14.89 -21.81 -7.05
CA MET A 7 13.73 -21.11 -7.55
C MET A 7 13.11 -20.20 -6.48
N THR A 8 13.72 -19.06 -6.27
CA THR A 8 13.09 -17.91 -5.61
C THR A 8 12.91 -16.84 -6.67
N ALA A 9 11.68 -16.51 -6.99
CA ALA A 9 11.35 -15.50 -7.99
C ALA A 9 10.71 -14.29 -7.34
N GLY A 10 11.15 -13.12 -7.74
CA GLY A 10 10.59 -11.87 -7.24
C GLY A 10 10.98 -10.68 -8.09
N ILE A 11 10.18 -9.65 -8.00
CA ILE A 11 10.49 -8.33 -8.56
C ILE A 11 10.88 -7.45 -7.36
N PHE A 12 12.04 -6.82 -7.41
CA PHE A 12 12.47 -5.87 -6.39
C PHE A 12 12.73 -4.50 -7.06
N PRO A 13 12.33 -3.40 -6.42
CA PRO A 13 11.65 -3.27 -5.13
C PRO A 13 10.14 -3.52 -5.24
N MET A 14 9.55 -4.19 -4.24
CA MET A 14 8.10 -4.25 -4.08
C MET A 14 7.63 -3.16 -3.11
N PRO A 15 6.47 -2.53 -3.34
CA PRO A 15 5.93 -1.55 -2.40
C PRO A 15 5.55 -2.22 -1.08
N VAL A 16 5.48 -1.43 -0.01
CA VAL A 16 4.84 -1.83 1.25
C VAL A 16 3.62 -0.94 1.43
N LEU A 17 2.44 -1.52 1.23
CA LEU A 17 1.17 -0.80 1.19
C LEU A 17 0.33 -1.18 2.42
N LEU A 18 -0.20 -0.18 3.12
CA LEU A 18 -1.19 -0.41 4.17
C LEU A 18 -2.57 -0.11 3.63
N ILE A 19 -3.40 -1.16 3.55
CA ILE A 19 -4.77 -1.10 3.05
C ILE A 19 -5.71 -1.00 4.24
N ALA A 20 -6.45 0.09 4.35
CA ALA A 20 -7.37 0.31 5.46
C ALA A 20 -8.82 0.32 4.99
N THR A 21 -9.68 -0.31 5.79
CA THR A 21 -11.12 -0.46 5.54
C THR A 21 -11.89 -0.37 6.85
N TYR A 22 -13.18 -0.02 6.80
CA TYR A 22 -14.07 -0.20 7.96
C TYR A 22 -14.65 -1.61 7.99
N ASN A 23 -14.69 -2.21 9.18
CA ASN A 23 -15.50 -3.37 9.49
C ASN A 23 -17.00 -3.02 9.46
N GLU A 24 -17.86 -4.02 9.53
CA GLU A 24 -19.32 -3.83 9.57
C GLU A 24 -19.76 -2.94 10.74
N ASP A 25 -19.13 -3.11 11.89
CA ASP A 25 -19.39 -2.36 13.13
C ASP A 25 -18.75 -0.94 13.15
N GLY A 26 -18.08 -0.55 12.07
CA GLY A 26 -17.39 0.75 11.94
C GLY A 26 -15.99 0.79 12.55
N THR A 27 -15.49 -0.28 13.14
CA THR A 27 -14.10 -0.35 13.59
C THR A 27 -13.13 -0.45 12.42
N VAL A 28 -11.86 -0.08 12.65
CA VAL A 28 -10.85 -0.03 11.57
C VAL A 28 -10.12 -1.35 11.43
N ASN A 29 -10.03 -1.86 10.20
CA ASN A 29 -9.15 -2.96 9.84
C ASN A 29 -8.05 -2.46 8.90
N VAL A 30 -6.82 -2.87 9.13
CA VAL A 30 -5.65 -2.56 8.28
C VAL A 30 -4.94 -3.86 7.91
N MET A 31 -4.46 -3.97 6.67
CA MET A 31 -3.56 -5.06 6.28
C MET A 31 -2.34 -4.51 5.52
N ASN A 32 -1.23 -5.24 5.61
CA ASN A 32 -0.05 -5.00 4.78
C ASN A 32 -0.18 -5.80 3.47
N ALA A 33 0.18 -5.17 2.35
CA ALA A 33 0.24 -5.80 1.03
C ALA A 33 1.48 -5.32 0.27
N ALA A 34 2.20 -6.26 -0.34
CA ALA A 34 3.34 -5.96 -1.21
C ALA A 34 3.02 -6.18 -2.71
N TRP A 35 2.03 -7.02 -3.01
CA TRP A 35 1.60 -7.32 -4.38
C TRP A 35 0.55 -6.31 -4.84
N GLY A 36 0.99 -5.08 -5.11
CA GLY A 36 0.15 -3.99 -5.60
C GLY A 36 0.89 -3.08 -6.56
N THR A 37 0.16 -2.50 -7.50
CA THR A 37 0.70 -1.56 -8.49
C THR A 37 -0.40 -0.67 -9.05
N MET A 38 -0.01 0.38 -9.78
CA MET A 38 -0.92 1.14 -10.63
C MET A 38 -1.07 0.42 -11.98
N GLN A 39 -2.30 0.11 -12.38
CA GLN A 39 -2.63 -0.41 -13.71
C GLN A 39 -2.77 0.73 -14.72
N GLU A 40 -3.46 1.79 -14.31
CA GLU A 40 -3.64 3.04 -15.03
C GLU A 40 -3.29 4.21 -14.12
N ARG A 41 -3.44 5.45 -14.59
CA ARG A 41 -3.09 6.65 -13.81
C ARG A 41 -3.92 6.81 -12.52
N ASP A 42 -5.16 6.31 -12.53
CA ASP A 42 -6.12 6.39 -11.44
C ASP A 42 -6.66 5.01 -11.01
N THR A 43 -6.01 3.93 -11.44
CA THR A 43 -6.46 2.57 -11.15
C THR A 43 -5.38 1.79 -10.44
N VAL A 44 -5.64 1.42 -9.19
CA VAL A 44 -4.78 0.56 -8.39
C VAL A 44 -5.24 -0.89 -8.47
N VAL A 45 -4.28 -1.81 -8.56
CA VAL A 45 -4.50 -3.26 -8.48
C VAL A 45 -3.77 -3.81 -7.28
N LEU A 46 -4.47 -4.61 -6.46
CA LEU A 46 -3.93 -5.24 -5.26
C LEU A 46 -4.21 -6.75 -5.35
N ASN A 47 -3.15 -7.54 -5.49
CA ASN A 47 -3.30 -8.99 -5.52
C ASN A 47 -3.51 -9.52 -4.09
N LEU A 48 -4.74 -9.51 -3.65
CA LEU A 48 -5.19 -9.96 -2.34
C LEU A 48 -6.05 -11.21 -2.48
N SER A 49 -5.83 -12.20 -1.62
CA SER A 49 -6.68 -13.39 -1.57
C SER A 49 -8.08 -13.04 -1.06
N GLU A 50 -9.11 -13.65 -1.64
CA GLU A 50 -10.53 -13.39 -1.32
C GLU A 50 -10.86 -13.57 0.17
N GLY A 51 -10.21 -14.51 0.84
CA GLY A 51 -10.44 -14.80 2.27
C GLY A 51 -9.85 -13.78 3.25
N HIS A 52 -9.25 -12.67 2.80
CA HIS A 52 -8.79 -11.62 3.71
C HIS A 52 -9.96 -10.77 4.21
N LYS A 53 -9.96 -10.44 5.51
CA LYS A 53 -10.95 -9.52 6.11
C LYS A 53 -11.05 -8.19 5.36
N THR A 54 -9.93 -7.69 4.86
CA THR A 54 -9.88 -6.49 4.04
C THR A 54 -10.70 -6.64 2.76
N VAL A 55 -10.62 -7.78 2.05
CA VAL A 55 -11.39 -8.03 0.83
C VAL A 55 -12.89 -8.13 1.13
N GLU A 56 -13.25 -8.81 2.21
CA GLU A 56 -14.64 -8.83 2.71
C GLU A 56 -15.18 -7.41 2.94
N ASN A 57 -14.42 -6.60 3.67
CA ASN A 57 -14.80 -5.23 4.02
C ASN A 57 -14.96 -4.32 2.79
N LEU A 58 -13.98 -4.33 1.88
CA LEU A 58 -14.02 -3.45 0.69
C LEU A 58 -15.15 -3.85 -0.28
N LYS A 59 -15.50 -5.15 -0.38
CA LYS A 59 -16.67 -5.61 -1.12
C LYS A 59 -17.98 -5.10 -0.48
N ALA A 60 -18.05 -5.10 0.86
CA ALA A 60 -19.22 -4.66 1.60
C ALA A 60 -19.40 -3.14 1.61
N ARG A 61 -18.30 -2.38 1.73
CA ARG A 61 -18.29 -0.91 1.85
C ARG A 61 -18.10 -0.16 0.54
N GLY A 62 -17.60 -0.82 -0.49
CA GLY A 62 -17.30 -0.21 -1.77
C GLY A 62 -16.11 0.77 -1.74
N ALA A 63 -15.31 0.78 -0.67
CA ALA A 63 -14.26 1.76 -0.47
C ALA A 63 -13.10 1.25 0.39
N PHE A 64 -11.90 1.80 0.18
CA PHE A 64 -10.70 1.55 0.95
C PHE A 64 -9.68 2.68 0.78
N THR A 65 -8.67 2.71 1.64
CA THR A 65 -7.51 3.58 1.44
C THR A 65 -6.24 2.76 1.27
N VAL A 66 -5.26 3.35 0.59
CA VAL A 66 -3.93 2.78 0.38
C VAL A 66 -2.90 3.80 0.83
N SER A 67 -2.18 3.52 1.90
CA SER A 67 -1.07 4.33 2.38
C SER A 67 0.26 3.68 2.06
N ILE A 68 1.28 4.48 1.79
CA ILE A 68 2.65 4.02 1.62
C ILE A 68 3.30 3.91 3.01
N ALA A 69 3.83 2.74 3.35
CA ALA A 69 4.52 2.54 4.61
C ALA A 69 5.88 3.25 4.61
N ASP A 70 6.22 3.88 5.73
CA ASP A 70 7.50 4.53 5.96
C ASP A 70 8.40 3.72 6.90
N ALA A 71 9.66 4.13 7.02
CA ALA A 71 10.63 3.43 7.86
C ALA A 71 10.37 3.61 9.37
N ALA A 72 9.67 4.66 9.77
CA ALA A 72 9.35 4.91 11.17
C ALA A 72 8.31 3.91 11.70
N HIS A 73 7.39 3.45 10.82
CA HIS A 73 6.29 2.54 11.15
C HIS A 73 6.47 1.14 10.52
N MET A 74 7.72 0.72 10.28
CA MET A 74 8.04 -0.57 9.66
C MET A 74 7.55 -1.75 10.51
N VAL A 75 7.67 -1.68 11.82
CA VAL A 75 7.25 -2.74 12.75
C VAL A 75 5.74 -2.91 12.75
N GLU A 76 5.00 -1.81 12.77
CA GLU A 76 3.54 -1.78 12.69
C GLU A 76 3.05 -2.31 11.33
N ALA A 77 3.74 -1.89 10.25
CA ALA A 77 3.45 -2.38 8.90
C ALA A 77 3.63 -3.89 8.78
N ASP A 78 4.72 -4.43 9.30
CA ASP A 78 4.97 -5.88 9.34
C ASP A 78 3.92 -6.61 10.19
N TYR A 79 3.61 -6.08 11.36
CA TYR A 79 2.57 -6.63 12.24
C TYR A 79 1.21 -6.77 11.54
N PHE A 80 0.80 -5.79 10.73
CA PHE A 80 -0.44 -5.87 9.95
C PHE A 80 -0.45 -6.96 8.87
N GLY A 81 0.73 -7.43 8.47
CA GLY A 81 0.89 -8.59 7.59
C GLY A 81 0.86 -9.94 8.31
N LEU A 82 1.24 -9.95 9.60
CA LEU A 82 1.34 -11.18 10.39
C LEU A 82 -0.01 -11.63 10.99
N VAL A 83 -0.94 -10.69 11.21
CA VAL A 83 -2.20 -10.99 11.92
C VAL A 83 -3.42 -10.74 11.04
N SER A 84 -4.37 -11.67 11.08
CA SER A 84 -5.65 -11.54 10.40
C SER A 84 -6.62 -10.64 11.18
N GLY A 85 -7.35 -9.75 10.48
CA GLY A 85 -8.46 -8.99 11.06
C GLY A 85 -9.62 -9.85 11.57
N HIS A 86 -9.75 -11.09 11.10
CA HIS A 86 -10.70 -12.06 11.64
C HIS A 86 -10.33 -12.53 13.06
N GLN A 87 -9.03 -12.56 13.39
CA GLN A 87 -8.53 -13.03 14.68
C GLN A 87 -8.22 -11.89 15.65
N VAL A 88 -7.81 -10.74 15.12
CA VAL A 88 -7.42 -9.56 15.90
C VAL A 88 -8.19 -8.34 15.37
N PRO A 89 -9.43 -8.11 15.82
CA PRO A 89 -10.26 -7.00 15.32
C PRO A 89 -9.65 -5.62 15.56
N ASP A 90 -9.04 -5.39 16.73
CA ASP A 90 -8.40 -4.11 17.09
C ASP A 90 -6.88 -4.15 16.89
N LYS A 91 -6.44 -4.54 15.70
CA LYS A 91 -5.00 -4.57 15.42
C LYS A 91 -4.39 -3.17 15.21
N LEU A 92 -5.18 -2.17 14.79
CA LEU A 92 -4.70 -0.78 14.68
C LEU A 92 -4.37 -0.20 16.06
N GLY A 93 -5.28 -0.30 17.03
CA GLY A 93 -5.04 0.16 18.39
C GLY A 93 -3.89 -0.58 19.09
N LYS A 94 -3.74 -1.90 18.85
CA LYS A 94 -2.60 -2.67 19.36
C LYS A 94 -1.26 -2.23 18.79
N ALA A 95 -1.23 -1.75 17.54
CA ALA A 95 -0.06 -1.16 16.92
C ALA A 95 0.23 0.26 17.42
N GLY A 96 -0.65 0.85 18.22
CA GLY A 96 -0.49 2.23 18.72
C GLY A 96 -0.75 3.29 17.66
N LEU A 97 -1.34 2.93 16.52
CA LEU A 97 -1.69 3.86 15.46
C LEU A 97 -3.15 4.29 15.56
N THR A 98 -3.46 5.41 14.93
CA THR A 98 -4.78 6.04 14.93
C THR A 98 -5.30 6.21 13.50
N ALA A 99 -6.61 6.39 13.35
CA ALA A 99 -7.21 6.65 12.06
C ALA A 99 -8.28 7.74 12.15
N SER A 100 -8.44 8.47 11.06
CA SER A 100 -9.54 9.40 10.81
C SER A 100 -10.36 8.95 9.60
N LYS A 101 -11.53 9.55 9.39
CA LYS A 101 -12.34 9.28 8.21
C LYS A 101 -11.69 9.95 6.98
N ALA A 102 -11.68 9.23 5.86
CA ALA A 102 -11.29 9.78 4.56
C ALA A 102 -12.24 10.92 4.12
N GLU A 103 -11.77 11.81 3.26
CA GLU A 103 -12.54 12.98 2.80
C GLU A 103 -13.61 12.60 1.77
N THR A 104 -13.29 11.68 0.85
CA THR A 104 -14.12 11.39 -0.33
C THR A 104 -14.77 10.01 -0.33
N VAL A 105 -14.26 9.06 0.47
CA VAL A 105 -14.74 7.68 0.48
C VAL A 105 -15.09 7.20 1.89
N ASP A 106 -15.91 6.15 1.99
CA ASP A 106 -16.26 5.53 3.29
C ASP A 106 -15.17 4.55 3.76
N ALA A 107 -13.99 5.09 4.01
CA ALA A 107 -12.83 4.33 4.48
C ALA A 107 -11.99 5.13 5.49
N PRO A 108 -11.16 4.48 6.32
CA PRO A 108 -10.28 5.17 7.27
C PRO A 108 -8.94 5.54 6.64
N VAL A 109 -8.35 6.67 7.05
CA VAL A 109 -6.97 7.08 6.77
C VAL A 109 -6.14 6.87 8.02
N ILE A 110 -4.98 6.24 7.91
CA ILE A 110 -4.02 6.07 9.02
C ILE A 110 -3.29 7.40 9.21
N ASN A 111 -3.46 8.04 10.37
CA ASN A 111 -3.01 9.41 10.62
C ASN A 111 -1.49 9.57 10.64
N GLU A 112 -0.76 8.55 11.03
CA GLU A 112 0.70 8.57 11.16
C GLU A 112 1.42 8.45 9.81
N LEU A 113 0.74 7.94 8.76
CA LEU A 113 1.33 7.76 7.44
C LEU A 113 1.12 9.00 6.55
N PRO A 114 2.20 9.54 5.97
CA PRO A 114 2.16 10.87 5.36
C PRO A 114 1.57 10.92 3.95
N LEU A 115 1.29 9.78 3.31
CA LEU A 115 0.78 9.71 1.94
C LEU A 115 -0.29 8.63 1.84
N CYS A 116 -1.48 9.02 1.38
CA CYS A 116 -2.65 8.15 1.28
C CYS A 116 -3.40 8.38 -0.03
N MET A 117 -3.84 7.30 -0.66
CA MET A 117 -4.80 7.28 -1.76
C MET A 117 -6.16 6.83 -1.23
N GLU A 118 -7.22 7.55 -1.57
CA GLU A 118 -8.60 7.18 -1.29
C GLU A 118 -9.20 6.52 -2.53
N CYS A 119 -9.74 5.32 -2.36
CA CYS A 119 -10.12 4.47 -3.48
C CYS A 119 -11.57 3.99 -3.37
N GLU A 120 -12.27 4.03 -4.48
CA GLU A 120 -13.52 3.30 -4.70
C GLU A 120 -13.18 1.87 -5.15
N PHE A 121 -13.86 0.88 -4.56
CA PHE A 121 -13.77 -0.50 -5.03
C PHE A 121 -14.50 -0.65 -6.36
N VAL A 122 -13.85 -1.19 -7.38
CA VAL A 122 -14.44 -1.43 -8.71
C VAL A 122 -14.90 -2.87 -8.84
N GLU A 123 -13.96 -3.82 -8.70
CA GLU A 123 -14.26 -5.25 -8.81
C GLU A 123 -13.19 -6.11 -8.13
N TYR A 124 -13.52 -7.38 -7.93
CA TYR A 124 -12.57 -8.41 -7.52
C TYR A 124 -12.46 -9.45 -8.65
N GLN A 125 -11.28 -9.58 -9.22
CA GLN A 125 -10.99 -10.56 -10.27
C GLN A 125 -10.37 -11.81 -9.65
N ASP A 126 -11.15 -12.88 -9.60
CA ASP A 126 -10.75 -14.17 -9.06
C ASP A 126 -10.03 -15.04 -10.11
N GLY A 127 -9.48 -16.17 -9.61
CA GLY A 127 -8.87 -17.22 -10.42
C GLY A 127 -7.35 -17.08 -10.60
N PRO A 128 -6.73 -18.06 -11.30
CA PRO A 128 -5.25 -18.17 -11.35
C PRO A 128 -4.58 -17.03 -12.14
N TYR A 129 -5.35 -16.26 -12.90
CA TYR A 129 -4.90 -15.12 -13.67
C TYR A 129 -5.62 -13.82 -13.28
N GLY A 130 -6.47 -13.86 -12.26
CA GLY A 130 -7.10 -12.68 -11.69
C GLY A 130 -6.10 -11.83 -10.91
N CYS A 131 -6.28 -10.52 -10.95
CA CYS A 131 -5.40 -9.60 -10.24
C CYS A 131 -5.89 -9.24 -8.82
N GLY A 132 -6.98 -9.89 -8.35
CA GLY A 132 -7.57 -9.58 -7.05
C GLY A 132 -8.41 -8.31 -7.08
N VAL A 133 -8.10 -7.34 -6.22
CA VAL A 133 -8.86 -6.10 -6.07
C VAL A 133 -8.44 -5.08 -7.13
N ILE A 134 -9.43 -4.52 -7.82
CA ILE A 134 -9.29 -3.32 -8.65
C ILE A 134 -10.00 -2.16 -7.95
N GLY A 135 -9.30 -1.05 -7.78
CA GLY A 135 -9.82 0.16 -7.19
C GLY A 135 -9.51 1.41 -8.01
N LYS A 136 -10.46 2.33 -8.05
CA LYS A 136 -10.28 3.64 -8.66
C LYS A 136 -9.82 4.64 -7.60
N VAL A 137 -8.67 5.27 -7.80
CA VAL A 137 -8.19 6.35 -6.96
C VAL A 137 -9.00 7.61 -7.27
N VAL A 138 -9.69 8.14 -6.27
CA VAL A 138 -10.56 9.32 -6.40
C VAL A 138 -10.01 10.54 -5.66
N ASN A 139 -9.08 10.32 -4.73
CA ASN A 139 -8.39 11.39 -4.01
C ASN A 139 -7.00 10.92 -3.57
N VAL A 140 -6.05 11.85 -3.44
CA VAL A 140 -4.73 11.62 -2.88
C VAL A 140 -4.43 12.72 -1.88
N THR A 141 -4.13 12.34 -0.66
CA THR A 141 -3.75 13.26 0.41
C THR A 141 -2.32 13.03 0.85
N ALA A 142 -1.61 14.11 1.13
CA ALA A 142 -0.24 14.08 1.63
C ALA A 142 -0.04 15.11 2.73
N ASP A 143 0.71 14.74 3.76
CA ASP A 143 1.16 15.67 4.80
C ASP A 143 2.10 16.71 4.19
N GLU A 144 1.96 17.98 4.57
CA GLU A 144 2.81 19.07 4.07
C GLU A 144 4.30 18.83 4.30
N ARG A 145 4.66 18.11 5.37
CA ARG A 145 6.06 17.74 5.69
C ARG A 145 6.75 16.92 4.59
N VAL A 146 5.99 16.18 3.77
CA VAL A 146 6.53 15.37 2.67
C VAL A 146 6.41 16.05 1.30
N LEU A 147 6.05 17.33 1.28
CA LEU A 147 5.97 18.11 0.04
C LEU A 147 7.26 18.94 -0.19
N THR A 148 7.61 19.12 -1.46
CA THR A 148 8.58 20.07 -1.96
C THR A 148 7.95 20.79 -3.16
N ASP A 149 7.81 22.12 -3.09
CA ASP A 149 7.15 22.94 -4.11
C ASP A 149 5.74 22.42 -4.47
N GLY A 150 4.97 21.99 -3.46
CA GLY A 150 3.60 21.49 -3.62
C GLY A 150 3.50 20.10 -4.25
N LYS A 151 4.61 19.38 -4.41
CA LYS A 151 4.66 18.00 -4.95
C LYS A 151 5.19 17.03 -3.91
N VAL A 152 4.70 15.79 -3.94
CA VAL A 152 5.22 14.73 -3.07
C VAL A 152 6.70 14.50 -3.35
N ASP A 153 7.50 14.58 -2.29
CA ASP A 153 8.92 14.30 -2.29
C ASP A 153 9.17 12.94 -1.62
N MET A 154 9.42 11.92 -2.43
CA MET A 154 9.61 10.55 -1.94
C MET A 154 10.79 10.40 -0.99
N THR A 155 11.78 11.32 -1.03
CA THR A 155 12.89 11.30 -0.07
C THR A 155 12.46 11.74 1.33
N LYS A 156 11.34 12.51 1.43
CA LYS A 156 10.73 12.93 2.69
C LYS A 156 9.67 11.94 3.21
N VAL A 157 9.05 11.17 2.32
CA VAL A 157 8.11 10.10 2.69
C VAL A 157 8.82 9.01 3.48
N ASP A 158 10.13 8.84 3.25
CA ASP A 158 10.95 7.81 3.89
C ASP A 158 10.42 6.39 3.66
N ALA A 159 9.87 6.17 2.45
CA ALA A 159 9.18 4.94 2.07
C ALA A 159 10.09 3.72 2.18
N ILE A 160 9.48 2.57 2.52
CA ILE A 160 10.16 1.29 2.52
C ILE A 160 9.71 0.41 1.36
N ALA A 161 10.61 -0.47 0.92
CA ALA A 161 10.37 -1.48 -0.09
C ALA A 161 10.63 -2.88 0.50
N PHE A 162 9.81 -3.85 0.08
CA PHE A 162 9.96 -5.25 0.45
C PHE A 162 10.84 -5.99 -0.57
N ASP A 163 11.78 -6.79 -0.07
CA ASP A 163 12.62 -7.70 -0.84
C ASP A 163 12.11 -9.15 -0.75
N PRO A 164 11.55 -9.71 -1.83
CA PRO A 164 11.05 -11.08 -1.82
C PRO A 164 12.15 -12.16 -1.83
N TYR A 165 13.42 -11.79 -2.02
CA TYR A 165 14.53 -12.74 -2.03
C TYR A 165 15.05 -13.05 -0.63
N THR A 166 15.11 -12.05 0.24
CA THR A 166 15.67 -12.16 1.60
C THR A 166 14.66 -11.85 2.70
N TYR A 167 13.42 -11.48 2.32
CA TYR A 167 12.35 -11.04 3.23
C TYR A 167 12.74 -9.82 4.06
N GLY A 168 13.56 -8.93 3.49
CA GLY A 168 14.01 -7.69 4.12
C GLY A 168 13.18 -6.47 3.71
N TYR A 169 13.17 -5.45 4.56
CA TYR A 169 12.69 -4.12 4.23
C TYR A 169 13.86 -3.18 3.98
N TYR A 170 13.77 -2.38 2.92
CA TYR A 170 14.80 -1.43 2.50
C TYR A 170 14.22 -0.04 2.37
N LYS A 171 14.95 0.99 2.77
CA LYS A 171 14.55 2.39 2.58
C LYS A 171 14.76 2.82 1.12
N VAL A 172 13.79 3.56 0.59
CA VAL A 172 13.91 4.28 -0.68
C VAL A 172 14.39 5.70 -0.36
N THR A 173 15.69 5.98 -0.53
CA THR A 173 16.32 7.15 0.07
C THR A 173 16.78 8.22 -0.92
N GLU A 174 17.06 7.89 -2.18
CA GLU A 174 17.77 8.79 -3.08
C GLU A 174 17.14 8.84 -4.47
N ARG A 175 16.99 10.08 -4.98
CA ARG A 175 16.62 10.31 -6.37
C ARG A 175 17.88 10.29 -7.24
N VAL A 176 17.98 9.36 -8.17
CA VAL A 176 19.16 9.16 -9.04
C VAL A 176 19.04 9.79 -10.43
N GLY A 177 17.87 10.32 -10.79
CA GLY A 177 17.66 10.92 -12.12
C GLY A 177 16.22 11.35 -12.41
N ASN A 178 15.99 11.80 -13.62
CA ASN A 178 14.68 12.27 -14.12
C ASN A 178 14.14 11.30 -15.18
N ALA A 179 13.04 10.62 -14.86
CA ALA A 179 12.34 9.77 -15.82
C ALA A 179 11.86 10.59 -17.03
N PHE A 180 11.84 9.99 -18.20
CA PHE A 180 11.45 10.58 -19.48
C PHE A 180 12.34 11.74 -19.98
N GLN A 181 13.43 12.07 -19.29
CA GLN A 181 14.34 13.17 -19.60
C GLN A 181 15.80 12.68 -19.80
N ASP A 182 16.35 12.00 -18.82
CA ASP A 182 17.79 11.67 -18.82
C ASP A 182 18.18 10.70 -19.94
N GLY A 183 17.26 9.82 -20.36
CA GLY A 183 17.46 8.93 -21.51
C GLY A 183 17.55 9.64 -22.85
N ALA A 184 17.16 10.92 -22.95
CA ALA A 184 17.27 11.69 -24.19
C ALA A 184 18.73 11.90 -24.63
N LYS A 185 19.69 11.76 -23.72
CA LYS A 185 21.14 11.81 -24.03
C LYS A 185 21.61 10.70 -24.99
N LEU A 186 20.77 9.65 -25.18
CA LEU A 186 21.05 8.53 -26.10
C LEU A 186 20.33 8.66 -27.44
N LYS A 187 19.57 9.73 -27.68
CA LYS A 187 18.94 10.07 -28.96
C LYS A 187 19.89 10.85 -29.82
#